data_cd64ac0faf7bc5586244cca8e63a9f8d
#
_entry.id   cd64ac0faf7bc5586244cca8e63a9f8d
#
_cell.length_a   1.000
_cell.length_b   1.000
_cell.length_c   1.000
_cell.angle_alpha   90.00
_cell.angle_beta   90.00
_cell.angle_gamma   90.00
#
_symmetry.space_group_name_H-M   'P 1'
#
loop_
_entity.id
_entity.type
_entity.pdbx_description
1 polymer ?
#
loop_
_entity_poly.entity_id
_entity_poly.type
_entity_poly.pdbx_seq_one_letter_code
_entity_poly.pdbx_strand_id
1 'polypeptide(L)'
;MTDLLTLGETMVSVRTERPMRLGGDAQLSIAGSESNVAIGVARLGHDVTWLSAVGNDEPGRLIQRTLRAENVDARVRFADDAFTGFIAFDQPSHDITRVSYHRRGSAASTLTPDETTAAITELSPTLIHVTGITPALSDTARAATLAAVRTTNAQVSLDVNYRARLWSRADAAATLRELLPHIHTVFASDDELDLISDAEDPIADLLQTVHTVVVTAGGKGAWSHTRTPEPLAIHRPALPVTVVDSVGAGDAFVSGYLSATLDNLSPEARLDRASTSGAFCVTAYGDWESLPTRDDLTLLTHAQGTALR
;
A
#
# COMPACT_ATOMS: atom_id res chain seq x y z
N MET A 1 18.40 -7.09 10.21
CA MET A 1 17.96 -5.70 9.94
C MET A 1 16.77 -5.80 9.00
N THR A 2 15.72 -5.05 9.23
CA THR A 2 14.53 -5.03 8.37
C THR A 2 14.78 -4.04 7.23
N ASP A 3 14.59 -4.45 5.98
CA ASP A 3 14.71 -3.54 4.83
C ASP A 3 13.53 -2.57 4.79
N LEU A 4 12.30 -3.11 4.93
CA LEU A 4 11.06 -2.34 4.94
C LEU A 4 10.23 -2.63 6.18
N LEU A 5 9.80 -1.58 6.87
CA LEU A 5 8.72 -1.62 7.86
C LEU A 5 7.47 -0.95 7.29
N THR A 6 6.33 -1.64 7.31
CA THR A 6 5.03 -1.03 7.07
C THR A 6 4.15 -1.14 8.32
N LEU A 7 3.20 -0.23 8.49
CA LEU A 7 2.26 -0.26 9.61
C LEU A 7 0.86 0.15 9.17
N GLY A 8 -0.14 -0.62 9.58
CA GLY A 8 -1.51 -0.30 9.17
C GLY A 8 -2.48 -1.47 9.33
N GLU A 9 -3.69 -1.32 8.79
CA GLU A 9 -4.75 -2.30 8.93
C GLU A 9 -4.78 -3.30 7.78
N THR A 10 -4.79 -4.57 8.13
CA THR A 10 -5.20 -5.65 7.23
C THR A 10 -6.53 -6.21 7.70
N MET A 11 -7.44 -6.42 6.76
CA MET A 11 -8.78 -6.95 6.98
C MET A 11 -8.89 -8.36 6.38
N VAL A 12 -9.79 -9.18 6.92
CA VAL A 12 -10.22 -10.36 6.17
C VAL A 12 -11.09 -9.91 5.00
N SER A 13 -10.78 -10.41 3.82
CA SER A 13 -11.50 -10.18 2.58
C SER A 13 -12.44 -11.35 2.29
N VAL A 14 -13.70 -11.06 2.01
CA VAL A 14 -14.68 -12.03 1.55
C VAL A 14 -15.23 -11.60 0.21
N ARG A 15 -15.04 -12.43 -0.80
CA ARG A 15 -15.50 -12.17 -2.16
C ARG A 15 -16.53 -13.20 -2.59
N THR A 16 -17.64 -12.72 -3.15
CA THR A 16 -18.68 -13.56 -3.75
C THR A 16 -18.90 -13.18 -5.21
N GLU A 17 -19.18 -14.16 -6.07
CA GLU A 17 -19.44 -13.98 -7.51
C GLU A 17 -20.87 -13.50 -7.81
N ARG A 18 -21.68 -13.25 -6.79
CA ARG A 18 -23.08 -12.82 -6.88
C ARG A 18 -23.44 -11.96 -5.68
N PRO A 19 -24.61 -11.29 -5.69
CA PRO A 19 -25.06 -10.51 -4.53
C PRO A 19 -25.05 -11.35 -3.25
N MET A 20 -24.30 -10.89 -2.24
CA MET A 20 -24.10 -11.61 -0.97
C MET A 20 -25.40 -11.97 -0.26
N ARG A 21 -26.47 -11.16 -0.43
CA ARG A 21 -27.81 -11.45 0.12
C ARG A 21 -28.44 -12.74 -0.39
N LEU A 22 -27.93 -13.32 -1.46
CA LEU A 22 -28.42 -14.58 -2.02
C LEU A 22 -27.73 -15.81 -1.40
N GLY A 23 -26.76 -15.60 -0.51
CA GLY A 23 -25.93 -16.66 0.06
C GLY A 23 -25.05 -17.36 -0.98
N GLY A 24 -24.48 -18.49 -0.63
CA GLY A 24 -23.62 -19.33 -1.48
C GLY A 24 -22.15 -19.28 -1.08
N ASP A 25 -21.30 -19.72 -2.00
CA ASP A 25 -19.87 -19.81 -1.76
C ASP A 25 -19.20 -18.44 -1.71
N ALA A 26 -18.14 -18.33 -0.93
CA ALA A 26 -17.32 -17.14 -0.82
C ALA A 26 -15.83 -17.52 -0.76
N GLN A 27 -15.01 -16.74 -1.40
CA GLN A 27 -13.56 -16.83 -1.27
C GLN A 27 -13.10 -15.97 -0.11
N LEU A 28 -12.29 -16.55 0.77
CA LEU A 28 -11.64 -15.86 1.88
C LEU A 28 -10.20 -15.53 1.49
N SER A 29 -9.79 -14.29 1.73
CA SER A 29 -8.43 -13.81 1.58
C SER A 29 -8.16 -12.71 2.61
N ILE A 30 -7.09 -11.96 2.43
CA ILE A 30 -6.78 -10.75 3.20
C ILE A 30 -6.71 -9.54 2.27
N ALA A 31 -6.92 -8.34 2.82
CA ALA A 31 -6.81 -7.08 2.08
C ALA A 31 -6.36 -5.95 3.00
N GLY A 32 -5.33 -5.23 2.61
CA GLY A 32 -4.83 -4.06 3.33
C GLY A 32 -3.68 -3.43 2.56
N SER A 33 -3.72 -2.12 2.35
CA SER A 33 -2.74 -1.43 1.52
C SER A 33 -1.32 -1.69 2.00
N GLU A 34 -1.05 -1.47 3.27
CA GLU A 34 0.28 -1.64 3.86
C GLU A 34 0.76 -3.09 3.85
N SER A 35 -0.15 -4.07 4.02
CA SER A 35 0.19 -5.48 3.90
C SER A 35 0.36 -5.93 2.45
N ASN A 36 -0.39 -5.37 1.50
CA ASN A 36 -0.19 -5.62 0.07
C ASN A 36 1.20 -5.17 -0.36
N VAL A 37 1.62 -3.96 0.06
CA VAL A 37 2.99 -3.45 -0.17
C VAL A 37 4.02 -4.37 0.50
N ALA A 38 3.78 -4.81 1.74
CA ALA A 38 4.68 -5.72 2.46
C ALA A 38 4.88 -7.04 1.69
N ILE A 39 3.79 -7.68 1.25
CA ILE A 39 3.84 -8.92 0.46
C ILE A 39 4.61 -8.71 -0.84
N GLY A 40 4.30 -7.62 -1.58
CA GLY A 40 4.96 -7.34 -2.84
C GLY A 40 6.47 -7.14 -2.68
N VAL A 41 6.91 -6.40 -1.68
CA VAL A 41 8.34 -6.18 -1.41
C VAL A 41 9.03 -7.46 -0.93
N ALA A 42 8.36 -8.29 -0.12
CA ALA A 42 8.89 -9.58 0.33
C ALA A 42 9.05 -10.57 -0.86
N ARG A 43 8.06 -10.67 -1.76
CA ARG A 43 8.16 -11.47 -2.98
C ARG A 43 9.29 -11.01 -3.92
N LEU A 44 9.62 -9.73 -3.86
CA LEU A 44 10.76 -9.14 -4.58
C LEU A 44 12.10 -9.31 -3.84
N GLY A 45 12.14 -10.11 -2.76
CA GLY A 45 13.35 -10.62 -2.13
C GLY A 45 13.96 -9.73 -1.04
N HIS A 46 13.16 -8.94 -0.34
CA HIS A 46 13.60 -8.09 0.77
C HIS A 46 13.05 -8.58 2.12
N ASP A 47 13.74 -8.23 3.19
CA ASP A 47 13.31 -8.49 4.56
C ASP A 47 12.27 -7.47 4.99
N VAL A 48 11.02 -7.91 5.18
CA VAL A 48 9.87 -7.03 5.43
C VAL A 48 9.21 -7.34 6.76
N THR A 49 8.93 -6.30 7.51
CA THR A 49 8.10 -6.37 8.72
C THR A 49 6.80 -5.58 8.52
N TRP A 50 5.68 -6.16 8.91
CA TRP A 50 4.39 -5.47 9.01
C TRP A 50 3.97 -5.39 10.48
N LEU A 51 3.69 -4.17 10.96
CA LEU A 51 3.30 -3.86 12.32
C LEU A 51 1.82 -3.50 12.39
N SER A 52 1.05 -4.18 13.26
CA SER A 52 -0.36 -3.89 13.45
C SER A 52 -0.92 -4.49 14.75
N ALA A 53 -2.23 -4.25 14.96
CA ALA A 53 -3.03 -5.02 15.90
C ALA A 53 -4.18 -5.71 15.14
N VAL A 54 -4.51 -6.94 15.57
CA VAL A 54 -5.68 -7.71 15.08
C VAL A 54 -6.49 -8.19 16.28
N GLY A 55 -7.74 -8.54 16.06
CA GLY A 55 -8.54 -9.19 17.11
C GLY A 55 -7.95 -10.53 17.52
N ASN A 56 -8.16 -10.93 18.77
CA ASN A 56 -7.85 -12.30 19.21
C ASN A 56 -8.94 -13.26 18.70
N ASP A 57 -9.12 -13.30 17.39
CA ASP A 57 -10.15 -14.01 16.65
C ASP A 57 -9.56 -14.81 15.46
N GLU A 58 -10.36 -15.68 14.83
CA GLU A 58 -9.92 -16.46 13.68
C GLU A 58 -9.54 -15.59 12.45
N PRO A 59 -10.23 -14.48 12.13
CA PRO A 59 -9.78 -13.50 11.15
C PRO A 59 -8.36 -12.99 11.39
N GLY A 60 -8.01 -12.62 12.64
CA GLY A 60 -6.66 -12.16 12.98
C GLY A 60 -5.60 -13.24 12.79
N ARG A 61 -5.93 -14.50 13.13
CA ARG A 61 -5.03 -15.66 12.90
C ARG A 61 -4.83 -15.93 11.40
N LEU A 62 -5.88 -15.76 10.58
CA LEU A 62 -5.77 -15.88 9.12
C LEU A 62 -4.79 -14.85 8.57
N ILE A 63 -4.91 -13.59 8.98
CA ILE A 63 -4.01 -12.52 8.54
C ILE A 63 -2.56 -12.85 8.91
N GLN A 64 -2.29 -13.17 10.17
CA GLN A 64 -0.94 -13.50 10.61
C GLN A 64 -0.36 -14.71 9.87
N ARG A 65 -1.16 -15.76 9.68
CA ARG A 65 -0.74 -16.95 8.92
C ARG A 65 -0.41 -16.62 7.47
N THR A 66 -1.24 -15.84 6.81
CA THR A 66 -1.05 -15.48 5.40
C THR A 66 0.21 -14.66 5.22
N LEU A 67 0.41 -13.61 6.03
CA LEU A 67 1.62 -12.77 5.95
C LEU A 67 2.90 -13.59 6.20
N ARG A 68 2.90 -14.50 7.17
CA ARG A 68 4.05 -15.39 7.40
C ARG A 68 4.30 -16.35 6.23
N ALA A 69 3.26 -16.84 5.57
CA ALA A 69 3.40 -17.67 4.37
C ALA A 69 4.00 -16.90 3.19
N GLU A 70 3.83 -15.57 3.17
CA GLU A 70 4.42 -14.66 2.19
C GLU A 70 5.79 -14.08 2.63
N ASN A 71 6.43 -14.69 3.64
CA ASN A 71 7.72 -14.27 4.20
C ASN A 71 7.74 -12.84 4.79
N VAL A 72 6.60 -12.34 5.26
CA VAL A 72 6.50 -11.09 5.99
C VAL A 72 6.57 -11.36 7.50
N ASP A 73 7.51 -10.73 8.22
CA ASP A 73 7.52 -10.75 9.70
C ASP A 73 6.31 -9.96 10.22
N ALA A 74 5.25 -10.69 10.59
CA ALA A 74 4.02 -10.10 11.09
C ALA A 74 4.14 -9.81 12.60
N ARG A 75 4.51 -8.58 12.95
CA ARG A 75 4.56 -8.05 14.32
C ARG A 75 3.17 -7.60 14.75
N VAL A 76 2.43 -8.53 15.32
CA VAL A 76 0.99 -8.38 15.57
C VAL A 76 0.70 -8.46 17.06
N ARG A 77 0.02 -7.43 17.60
CA ARG A 77 -0.67 -7.52 18.88
C ARG A 77 -2.06 -8.10 18.69
N PHE A 78 -2.40 -9.13 19.46
CA PHE A 78 -3.78 -9.64 19.54
C PHE A 78 -4.56 -8.86 20.60
N ALA A 79 -5.67 -8.24 20.19
CA ALA A 79 -6.56 -7.48 21.06
C ALA A 79 -7.77 -8.32 21.48
N ASP A 80 -8.03 -8.43 22.78
CA ASP A 80 -9.18 -9.18 23.31
C ASP A 80 -10.48 -8.35 23.28
N ASP A 81 -10.36 -7.03 23.22
CA ASP A 81 -11.46 -6.06 23.32
C ASP A 81 -11.83 -5.41 21.98
N ALA A 82 -11.19 -5.84 20.89
CA ALA A 82 -11.45 -5.33 19.56
C ALA A 82 -11.37 -6.45 18.50
N PHE A 83 -12.18 -6.34 17.45
CA PHE A 83 -12.26 -7.32 16.37
C PHE A 83 -11.29 -7.02 15.23
N THR A 84 -10.99 -8.04 14.43
CA THR A 84 -10.26 -7.87 13.16
C THR A 84 -11.18 -7.28 12.10
N GLY A 85 -10.74 -6.23 11.42
CA GLY A 85 -11.49 -5.59 10.35
C GLY A 85 -11.87 -6.56 9.23
N PHE A 86 -12.97 -6.26 8.53
CA PHE A 86 -13.54 -7.09 7.50
C PHE A 86 -13.94 -6.26 6.27
N ILE A 87 -13.66 -6.78 5.08
CA ILE A 87 -14.07 -6.20 3.80
C ILE A 87 -14.82 -7.24 2.97
N ALA A 88 -15.95 -6.85 2.42
CA ALA A 88 -16.76 -7.71 1.57
C ALA A 88 -16.85 -7.14 0.16
N PHE A 89 -16.59 -7.99 -0.82
CA PHE A 89 -16.78 -7.73 -2.24
C PHE A 89 -17.93 -8.61 -2.73
N ASP A 90 -18.98 -8.02 -3.28
CA ASP A 90 -20.02 -8.75 -3.97
C ASP A 90 -20.28 -8.19 -5.36
N GLN A 91 -20.79 -9.04 -6.25
CA GLN A 91 -21.09 -8.69 -7.64
C GLN A 91 -22.61 -8.57 -7.84
N PRO A 92 -23.18 -7.35 -7.83
CA PRO A 92 -24.59 -7.13 -8.21
C PRO A 92 -24.87 -7.44 -9.67
N SER A 93 -23.87 -7.26 -10.55
CA SER A 93 -23.89 -7.68 -11.95
C SER A 93 -22.47 -8.03 -12.41
N HIS A 94 -22.31 -8.63 -13.57
CA HIS A 94 -21.03 -9.10 -14.11
C HIS A 94 -19.94 -8.01 -14.08
N ASP A 95 -20.28 -6.75 -14.35
CA ASP A 95 -19.30 -5.65 -14.47
C ASP A 95 -19.29 -4.68 -13.27
N ILE A 96 -20.02 -5.01 -12.18
CA ILE A 96 -20.12 -4.14 -11.01
C ILE A 96 -19.72 -4.90 -9.76
N THR A 97 -18.62 -4.45 -9.14
CA THR A 97 -18.22 -4.89 -7.81
C THR A 97 -18.64 -3.86 -6.77
N ARG A 98 -19.36 -4.31 -5.74
CA ARG A 98 -19.70 -3.49 -4.59
C ARG A 98 -18.83 -3.87 -3.41
N VAL A 99 -18.28 -2.84 -2.74
CA VAL A 99 -17.37 -3.01 -1.60
C VAL A 99 -18.02 -2.48 -0.33
N SER A 100 -18.02 -3.30 0.72
CA SER A 100 -18.53 -2.97 2.05
C SER A 100 -17.44 -3.17 3.10
N TYR A 101 -17.23 -2.16 3.95
CA TYR A 101 -16.22 -2.17 5.00
C TYR A 101 -16.86 -2.31 6.38
N HIS A 102 -16.31 -3.20 7.20
CA HIS A 102 -16.65 -3.39 8.60
C HIS A 102 -15.36 -3.25 9.41
N ARG A 103 -14.92 -2.01 9.66
CA ARG A 103 -13.60 -1.72 10.25
C ARG A 103 -13.62 -0.66 11.35
N ARG A 104 -14.73 0.02 11.57
CA ARG A 104 -14.80 1.05 12.61
C ARG A 104 -14.64 0.43 14.00
N GLY A 105 -13.61 0.86 14.74
CA GLY A 105 -13.25 0.28 16.03
C GLY A 105 -12.57 -1.08 15.93
N SER A 106 -11.97 -1.40 14.78
CA SER A 106 -11.13 -2.58 14.63
C SER A 106 -9.88 -2.51 15.51
N ALA A 107 -9.26 -3.65 15.77
CA ALA A 107 -8.04 -3.72 16.56
C ALA A 107 -6.91 -2.86 15.98
N ALA A 108 -6.76 -2.80 14.66
CA ALA A 108 -5.76 -1.95 14.00
C ALA A 108 -5.93 -0.45 14.31
N SER A 109 -7.16 0.01 14.58
CA SER A 109 -7.41 1.39 15.00
C SER A 109 -6.87 1.73 16.40
N THR A 110 -6.41 0.73 17.15
CA THR A 110 -5.84 0.90 18.50
C THR A 110 -4.31 0.87 18.53
N LEU A 111 -3.65 0.86 17.38
CA LEU A 111 -2.19 0.93 17.28
C LEU A 111 -1.66 2.20 17.95
N THR A 112 -0.68 2.08 18.84
CA THR A 112 -0.20 3.17 19.68
C THR A 112 1.16 3.73 19.21
N PRO A 113 1.48 5.01 19.55
CA PRO A 113 2.81 5.59 19.34
C PRO A 113 3.94 4.80 20.00
N ASP A 114 3.72 4.26 21.21
CA ASP A 114 4.73 3.53 21.96
C ASP A 114 5.09 2.20 21.26
N GLU A 115 4.08 1.44 20.80
CA GLU A 115 4.29 0.21 20.02
C GLU A 115 5.09 0.50 18.74
N THR A 116 4.73 1.57 18.05
CA THR A 116 5.39 1.98 16.79
C THR A 116 6.84 2.38 17.04
N THR A 117 7.09 3.22 18.04
CA THR A 117 8.45 3.68 18.38
C THR A 117 9.33 2.54 18.86
N ALA A 118 8.78 1.62 19.68
CA ALA A 118 9.50 0.44 20.14
C ALA A 118 9.91 -0.47 18.97
N ALA A 119 8.98 -0.73 18.04
CA ALA A 119 9.27 -1.53 16.86
C ALA A 119 10.34 -0.89 15.95
N ILE A 120 10.27 0.41 15.69
CA ILE A 120 11.26 1.13 14.89
C ILE A 120 12.65 1.07 15.56
N THR A 121 12.71 1.25 16.87
CA THR A 121 13.97 1.20 17.64
C THR A 121 14.60 -0.20 17.59
N GLU A 122 13.79 -1.25 17.76
CA GLU A 122 14.25 -2.65 17.73
C GLU A 122 14.71 -3.05 16.33
N LEU A 123 13.92 -2.75 15.31
CA LEU A 123 14.11 -3.23 13.94
C LEU A 123 15.15 -2.41 13.17
N SER A 124 15.28 -1.12 13.47
CA SER A 124 16.14 -0.18 12.75
C SER A 124 15.98 -0.33 11.22
N PRO A 125 14.76 -0.11 10.66
CA PRO A 125 14.48 -0.36 9.25
C PRO A 125 15.23 0.62 8.35
N THR A 126 15.55 0.18 7.13
CA THR A 126 16.13 1.04 6.09
C THR A 126 15.09 2.01 5.53
N LEU A 127 13.86 1.53 5.36
CA LEU A 127 12.73 2.27 4.81
C LEU A 127 11.47 2.00 5.63
N ILE A 128 10.67 3.06 5.85
CA ILE A 128 9.33 2.96 6.43
C ILE A 128 8.31 3.37 5.37
N HIS A 129 7.25 2.59 5.20
CA HIS A 129 6.13 2.94 4.36
C HIS A 129 4.86 3.14 5.18
N VAL A 130 4.20 4.28 4.96
CA VAL A 130 2.91 4.63 5.58
C VAL A 130 1.92 5.07 4.51
N THR A 131 0.63 4.96 4.83
CA THR A 131 -0.44 5.44 3.95
C THR A 131 -1.32 6.46 4.65
N GLY A 132 -2.16 7.16 3.89
CA GLY A 132 -3.23 8.00 4.43
C GLY A 132 -4.40 7.20 5.02
N ILE A 133 -4.42 5.87 4.90
CA ILE A 133 -5.48 5.04 5.50
C ILE A 133 -5.31 4.93 7.00
N THR A 134 -4.13 4.56 7.47
CA THR A 134 -3.87 4.30 8.89
C THR A 134 -4.19 5.49 9.79
N PRO A 135 -3.75 6.74 9.52
CA PRO A 135 -4.11 7.88 10.35
C PRO A 135 -5.60 8.25 10.31
N ALA A 136 -6.35 7.75 9.33
CA ALA A 136 -7.80 7.95 9.23
C ALA A 136 -8.63 6.99 10.09
N LEU A 137 -8.03 5.95 10.68
CA LEU A 137 -8.74 4.94 11.46
C LEU A 137 -9.18 5.46 12.82
N SER A 138 -8.33 6.26 13.48
CA SER A 138 -8.56 6.82 14.81
C SER A 138 -7.49 7.88 15.15
N ASP A 139 -7.71 8.64 16.22
CA ASP A 139 -6.71 9.56 16.75
C ASP A 139 -5.45 8.83 17.26
N THR A 140 -5.63 7.62 17.83
CA THR A 140 -4.50 6.80 18.30
C THR A 140 -3.65 6.31 17.13
N ALA A 141 -4.27 5.79 16.07
CA ALA A 141 -3.57 5.35 14.86
C ALA A 141 -2.90 6.53 14.11
N ARG A 142 -3.52 7.72 14.14
CA ARG A 142 -2.90 8.96 13.64
C ARG A 142 -1.64 9.30 14.42
N ALA A 143 -1.72 9.28 15.76
CA ALA A 143 -0.57 9.54 16.61
C ALA A 143 0.55 8.48 16.40
N ALA A 144 0.19 7.22 16.18
CA ALA A 144 1.14 6.15 15.85
C ALA A 144 1.85 6.40 14.52
N THR A 145 1.11 6.82 13.48
CA THR A 145 1.68 7.18 12.18
C THR A 145 2.63 8.37 12.29
N LEU A 146 2.24 9.42 13.03
CA LEU A 146 3.10 10.58 13.30
C LEU A 146 4.37 10.17 14.07
N ALA A 147 4.27 9.29 15.06
CA ALA A 147 5.42 8.76 15.77
C ALA A 147 6.36 8.01 14.82
N ALA A 148 5.82 7.18 13.92
CA ALA A 148 6.61 6.44 12.94
C ALA A 148 7.50 7.36 12.09
N VAL A 149 6.92 8.43 11.54
CA VAL A 149 7.65 9.32 10.63
C VAL A 149 8.59 10.30 11.33
N ARG A 150 8.36 10.61 12.62
CA ARG A 150 9.16 11.58 13.38
C ARG A 150 10.34 10.96 14.14
N THR A 151 10.26 9.69 14.51
CA THR A 151 11.24 9.04 15.41
C THR A 151 12.29 8.21 14.68
N THR A 152 12.23 8.17 13.36
CA THR A 152 13.14 7.35 12.55
C THR A 152 14.21 8.17 11.86
N ASN A 153 15.36 7.52 11.61
CA ASN A 153 16.39 7.99 10.67
C ASN A 153 16.29 7.27 9.30
N ALA A 154 15.33 6.34 9.16
CA ALA A 154 15.06 5.66 7.90
C ALA A 154 14.49 6.62 6.85
N GLN A 155 14.58 6.27 5.58
CA GLN A 155 13.79 6.93 4.56
C GLN A 155 12.31 6.62 4.80
N VAL A 156 11.43 7.60 4.63
CA VAL A 156 10.00 7.42 4.79
C VAL A 156 9.29 7.64 3.46
N SER A 157 8.43 6.72 3.09
CA SER A 157 7.51 6.86 1.95
C SER A 157 6.06 6.96 2.44
N LEU A 158 5.29 7.81 1.80
CA LEU A 158 3.86 8.02 2.04
C LEU A 158 3.08 7.75 0.75
N ASP A 159 2.07 6.89 0.81
CA ASP A 159 1.02 6.85 -0.20
C ASP A 159 -0.20 7.64 0.32
N VAL A 160 -0.62 8.65 -0.41
CA VAL A 160 -1.77 9.50 -0.07
C VAL A 160 -3.02 8.63 0.16
N ASN A 161 -3.29 7.72 -0.73
CA ASN A 161 -4.26 6.63 -0.62
C ASN A 161 -5.58 7.05 0.04
N TYR A 162 -6.18 8.15 -0.45
CA TYR A 162 -7.36 8.77 0.13
C TYR A 162 -8.58 7.86 0.07
N ARG A 163 -9.30 7.78 1.19
CA ARG A 163 -10.54 7.00 1.30
C ARG A 163 -11.67 7.86 1.86
N ALA A 164 -12.53 8.39 0.97
CA ALA A 164 -13.65 9.28 1.34
C ALA A 164 -14.63 8.69 2.38
N ARG A 165 -14.64 7.37 2.58
CA ARG A 165 -15.45 6.70 3.60
C ARG A 165 -14.84 6.76 5.01
N LEU A 166 -13.57 7.11 5.15
CA LEU A 166 -12.88 7.20 6.44
C LEU A 166 -12.90 8.62 6.99
N TRP A 167 -12.63 9.61 6.15
CA TRP A 167 -12.50 11.00 6.57
C TRP A 167 -12.86 11.99 5.46
N SER A 168 -13.07 13.25 5.83
CA SER A 168 -13.29 14.33 4.87
C SER A 168 -11.99 14.68 4.13
N ARG A 169 -12.11 15.30 2.93
CA ARG A 169 -10.92 15.84 2.23
C ARG A 169 -10.15 16.86 3.07
N ALA A 170 -10.85 17.67 3.86
CA ALA A 170 -10.22 18.67 4.72
C ALA A 170 -9.39 18.02 5.84
N ASP A 171 -9.92 17.01 6.54
CA ASP A 171 -9.20 16.28 7.57
C ASP A 171 -8.01 15.50 6.99
N ALA A 172 -8.21 14.90 5.81
CA ALA A 172 -7.15 14.23 5.07
C ALA A 172 -6.02 15.20 4.74
N ALA A 173 -6.35 16.33 4.10
CA ALA A 173 -5.37 17.35 3.73
C ALA A 173 -4.58 17.86 4.95
N ALA A 174 -5.26 18.20 6.03
CA ALA A 174 -4.60 18.69 7.26
C ALA A 174 -3.59 17.65 7.80
N THR A 175 -4.01 16.38 7.88
CA THR A 175 -3.17 15.31 8.43
C THR A 175 -2.01 14.96 7.49
N LEU A 176 -2.28 14.79 6.18
CA LEU A 176 -1.24 14.41 5.22
C LEU A 176 -0.17 15.48 5.09
N ARG A 177 -0.57 16.76 5.06
CA ARG A 177 0.39 17.89 5.03
C ARG A 177 1.25 17.99 6.29
N GLU A 178 0.74 17.58 7.45
CA GLU A 178 1.54 17.48 8.69
C GLU A 178 2.63 16.41 8.59
N LEU A 179 2.42 15.34 7.80
CA LEU A 179 3.40 14.28 7.59
C LEU A 179 4.52 14.70 6.62
N LEU A 180 4.23 15.53 5.58
CA LEU A 180 5.14 15.82 4.46
C LEU A 180 6.56 16.22 4.87
N PRO A 181 6.81 17.04 5.91
CA PRO A 181 8.17 17.42 6.33
C PRO A 181 9.08 16.24 6.73
N HIS A 182 8.49 15.07 6.97
CA HIS A 182 9.18 13.86 7.38
C HIS A 182 9.27 12.81 6.25
N ILE A 183 8.69 13.11 5.07
CA ILE A 183 8.57 12.18 3.96
C ILE A 183 9.70 12.40 2.96
N HIS A 184 10.34 11.31 2.56
CA HIS A 184 11.32 11.30 1.49
C HIS A 184 10.67 11.12 0.10
N THR A 185 9.73 10.16 0.00
CA THR A 185 9.01 9.85 -1.25
C THR A 185 7.51 9.87 -1.01
N VAL A 186 6.77 10.65 -1.78
CA VAL A 186 5.31 10.65 -1.76
C VAL A 186 4.76 10.00 -3.03
N PHE A 187 3.77 9.12 -2.87
CA PHE A 187 2.95 8.56 -3.94
C PHE A 187 1.57 9.17 -3.87
N ALA A 188 1.01 9.55 -5.03
CA ALA A 188 -0.33 10.06 -5.15
C ALA A 188 -0.90 9.70 -6.53
N SER A 189 -2.21 9.50 -6.62
CA SER A 189 -2.89 9.57 -7.91
C SER A 189 -3.03 11.02 -8.36
N ASP A 190 -3.29 11.24 -9.66
CA ASP A 190 -3.43 12.59 -10.23
C ASP A 190 -4.59 13.37 -9.60
N ASP A 191 -5.62 12.71 -9.06
CA ASP A 191 -6.78 13.31 -8.37
C ASP A 191 -6.59 13.48 -6.84
N GLU A 192 -5.43 13.11 -6.30
CA GLU A 192 -5.09 13.25 -4.89
C GLU A 192 -4.10 14.40 -4.59
N LEU A 193 -3.48 14.97 -5.61
CA LEU A 193 -2.43 16.00 -5.44
C LEU A 193 -2.93 17.23 -4.68
N ASP A 194 -4.18 17.64 -4.86
CA ASP A 194 -4.81 18.77 -4.17
C ASP A 194 -4.99 18.54 -2.66
N LEU A 195 -4.93 17.29 -2.19
CA LEU A 195 -4.93 16.99 -0.75
C LEU A 195 -3.61 17.40 -0.08
N ILE A 196 -2.51 17.34 -0.81
CA ILE A 196 -1.16 17.54 -0.26
C ILE A 196 -0.51 18.85 -0.70
N SER A 197 -1.07 19.57 -1.69
CA SER A 197 -0.64 20.92 -2.09
C SER A 197 -1.83 21.74 -2.58
N ASP A 198 -1.88 23.04 -2.25
CA ASP A 198 -2.85 24.00 -2.76
C ASP A 198 -2.25 24.86 -3.88
N ALA A 199 -0.99 24.61 -4.28
CA ALA A 199 -0.30 25.41 -5.28
C ALA A 199 -0.84 25.13 -6.71
N GLU A 200 -0.70 26.12 -7.61
CA GLU A 200 -1.02 25.96 -9.03
C GLU A 200 -0.16 24.86 -9.69
N ASP A 201 1.12 24.75 -9.27
CA ASP A 201 2.00 23.63 -9.61
C ASP A 201 2.30 22.81 -8.34
N PRO A 202 1.47 21.79 -8.03
CA PRO A 202 1.63 20.98 -6.81
C PRO A 202 2.94 20.18 -6.81
N ILE A 203 3.48 19.79 -7.97
CA ILE A 203 4.75 19.05 -8.04
C ILE A 203 5.92 19.94 -7.62
N ALA A 204 6.00 21.14 -8.16
CA ALA A 204 7.05 22.10 -7.81
C ALA A 204 6.98 22.49 -6.32
N ASP A 205 5.79 22.64 -5.76
CA ASP A 205 5.57 22.92 -4.35
C ASP A 205 6.01 21.74 -3.47
N LEU A 206 5.57 20.54 -3.76
CA LEU A 206 5.93 19.33 -3.01
C LEU A 206 7.43 19.08 -3.01
N LEU A 207 8.10 19.28 -4.14
CA LEU A 207 9.56 19.11 -4.25
C LEU A 207 10.37 20.12 -3.42
N GLN A 208 9.76 21.15 -2.85
CA GLN A 208 10.42 22.00 -1.85
C GLN A 208 10.57 21.28 -0.51
N THR A 209 9.68 20.35 -0.19
CA THR A 209 9.63 19.65 1.08
C THR A 209 10.12 18.20 0.94
N VAL A 210 9.57 17.42 -0.02
CA VAL A 210 9.93 16.01 -0.23
C VAL A 210 11.03 15.87 -1.27
N HIS A 211 11.73 14.74 -1.28
CA HIS A 211 12.79 14.48 -2.28
C HIS A 211 12.21 13.96 -3.60
N THR A 212 11.18 13.10 -3.55
CA THR A 212 10.59 12.46 -4.73
C THR A 212 9.06 12.50 -4.65
N VAL A 213 8.43 12.89 -5.76
CA VAL A 213 6.98 12.83 -5.96
C VAL A 213 6.70 11.83 -7.09
N VAL A 214 5.92 10.80 -6.81
CA VAL A 214 5.52 9.78 -7.79
C VAL A 214 4.02 9.91 -8.00
N VAL A 215 3.61 10.19 -9.25
CA VAL A 215 2.21 10.38 -9.61
C VAL A 215 1.75 9.24 -10.49
N THR A 216 0.67 8.57 -10.11
CA THR A 216 0.02 7.53 -10.91
C THR A 216 -1.25 8.07 -11.56
N ALA A 217 -1.52 7.66 -12.80
CA ALA A 217 -2.70 8.08 -13.57
C ALA A 217 -3.30 6.91 -14.36
N GLY A 218 -3.40 5.74 -13.74
CA GLY A 218 -4.00 4.54 -14.30
C GLY A 218 -3.43 4.19 -15.67
N GLY A 219 -4.29 4.07 -16.69
CA GLY A 219 -3.88 3.72 -18.06
C GLY A 219 -2.96 4.73 -18.76
N LYS A 220 -2.77 5.93 -18.21
CA LYS A 220 -1.80 6.91 -18.71
C LYS A 220 -0.38 6.64 -18.24
N GLY A 221 -0.21 5.74 -17.26
CA GLY A 221 1.08 5.40 -16.67
C GLY A 221 1.41 6.18 -15.41
N ALA A 222 2.70 6.44 -15.19
CA ALA A 222 3.18 7.10 -13.99
C ALA A 222 4.36 8.04 -14.27
N TRP A 223 4.49 9.04 -13.42
CA TRP A 223 5.60 10.01 -13.42
C TRP A 223 6.36 9.95 -12.12
N SER A 224 7.67 10.08 -12.18
CA SER A 224 8.54 10.30 -11.02
C SER A 224 9.26 11.63 -11.18
N HIS A 225 9.07 12.53 -10.23
CA HIS A 225 9.72 13.81 -10.14
C HIS A 225 10.69 13.81 -8.97
N THR A 226 11.95 14.10 -9.20
CA THR A 226 13.00 14.06 -8.17
C THR A 226 13.64 15.43 -8.02
N ARG A 227 13.81 15.88 -6.79
CA ARG A 227 14.51 17.11 -6.42
C ARG A 227 16.02 16.92 -6.63
N THR A 228 16.52 17.50 -7.72
CA THR A 228 17.94 17.58 -8.09
C THR A 228 18.23 19.02 -8.50
N PRO A 229 19.53 19.46 -8.64
CA PRO A 229 19.84 20.80 -9.13
C PRO A 229 19.14 21.14 -10.46
N GLU A 230 18.97 20.14 -11.35
CA GLU A 230 18.10 20.21 -12.52
C GLU A 230 16.95 19.21 -12.27
N PRO A 231 15.69 19.66 -12.02
CA PRO A 231 14.58 18.77 -11.69
C PRO A 231 14.42 17.66 -12.72
N LEU A 232 14.48 16.42 -12.26
CA LEU A 232 14.36 15.25 -13.10
C LEU A 232 12.88 14.79 -13.10
N ALA A 233 12.26 14.78 -14.28
CA ALA A 233 10.93 14.22 -14.49
C ALA A 233 11.01 13.05 -15.46
N ILE A 234 10.56 11.89 -15.03
CA ILE A 234 10.55 10.65 -15.81
C ILE A 234 9.11 10.18 -15.94
N HIS A 235 8.71 9.78 -17.14
CA HIS A 235 7.42 9.16 -17.42
C HIS A 235 7.59 7.73 -17.92
N ARG A 236 6.69 6.86 -17.47
CA ARG A 236 6.50 5.52 -18.03
C ARG A 236 5.04 5.30 -18.37
N PRO A 237 4.70 4.92 -19.61
CA PRO A 237 3.32 4.57 -19.96
C PRO A 237 2.91 3.29 -19.24
N ALA A 238 1.62 3.09 -19.04
CA ALA A 238 1.09 1.83 -18.53
C ALA A 238 1.42 0.67 -19.49
N LEU A 239 1.76 -0.49 -18.93
CA LEU A 239 1.99 -1.68 -19.74
C LEU A 239 0.66 -2.20 -20.31
N PRO A 240 0.63 -2.61 -21.59
CA PRO A 240 -0.58 -3.13 -22.23
C PRO A 240 -0.88 -4.54 -21.74
N VAL A 241 -1.81 -4.68 -20.81
CA VAL A 241 -2.29 -5.95 -20.27
C VAL A 241 -3.81 -6.03 -20.30
N THR A 242 -4.38 -7.24 -20.24
CA THR A 242 -5.81 -7.42 -20.04
C THR A 242 -6.13 -7.21 -18.56
N VAL A 243 -6.91 -6.18 -18.26
CA VAL A 243 -7.34 -5.87 -16.89
C VAL A 243 -8.48 -6.79 -16.50
N VAL A 244 -8.29 -7.55 -15.41
CA VAL A 244 -9.30 -8.42 -14.77
C VAL A 244 -9.87 -7.74 -13.53
N ASP A 245 -9.00 -7.22 -12.65
CA ASP A 245 -9.38 -6.47 -11.44
C ASP A 245 -8.34 -5.36 -11.22
N SER A 246 -8.77 -4.16 -10.88
CA SER A 246 -7.87 -3.04 -10.62
C SER A 246 -7.57 -2.82 -9.13
N VAL A 247 -8.18 -3.62 -8.26
CA VAL A 247 -7.95 -3.54 -6.81
C VAL A 247 -6.49 -3.92 -6.51
N GLY A 248 -5.84 -3.18 -5.60
CA GLY A 248 -4.45 -3.41 -5.24
C GLY A 248 -3.37 -2.93 -6.24
N ALA A 249 -3.76 -2.43 -7.43
CA ALA A 249 -2.78 -2.00 -8.44
C ALA A 249 -1.85 -0.88 -7.95
N GLY A 250 -2.36 0.06 -7.15
CA GLY A 250 -1.57 1.12 -6.51
C GLY A 250 -0.54 0.55 -5.54
N ASP A 251 -0.98 -0.35 -4.66
CA ASP A 251 -0.10 -1.01 -3.68
C ASP A 251 0.98 -1.84 -4.37
N ALA A 252 0.61 -2.55 -5.45
CA ALA A 252 1.54 -3.31 -6.29
C ALA A 252 2.59 -2.41 -6.94
N PHE A 253 2.17 -1.27 -7.48
CA PHE A 253 3.07 -0.27 -8.04
C PHE A 253 4.03 0.26 -6.97
N VAL A 254 3.52 0.66 -5.79
CA VAL A 254 4.33 1.12 -4.66
C VAL A 254 5.33 0.05 -4.25
N SER A 255 4.92 -1.22 -4.13
CA SER A 255 5.82 -2.32 -3.75
C SER A 255 6.99 -2.47 -4.74
N GLY A 256 6.72 -2.42 -6.05
CA GLY A 256 7.74 -2.45 -7.09
C GLY A 256 8.72 -1.28 -7.01
N TYR A 257 8.20 -0.06 -6.77
CA TYR A 257 9.03 1.14 -6.63
C TYR A 257 9.93 1.07 -5.40
N LEU A 258 9.38 0.68 -4.24
CA LEU A 258 10.14 0.57 -2.99
C LEU A 258 11.18 -0.54 -3.04
N SER A 259 10.85 -1.69 -3.60
CA SER A 259 11.82 -2.77 -3.86
C SER A 259 12.98 -2.30 -4.73
N ALA A 260 12.71 -1.57 -5.82
CA ALA A 260 13.73 -1.01 -6.68
C ALA A 260 14.56 0.08 -5.98
N THR A 261 13.96 0.81 -5.04
CA THR A 261 14.66 1.79 -4.20
C THR A 261 15.64 1.10 -3.24
N LEU A 262 15.20 0.01 -2.59
CA LEU A 262 16.06 -0.81 -1.72
C LEU A 262 17.21 -1.46 -2.49
N ASP A 263 17.00 -1.85 -3.74
CA ASP A 263 18.06 -2.33 -4.65
C ASP A 263 18.97 -1.20 -5.18
N ASN A 264 18.73 0.06 -4.80
CA ASN A 264 19.46 1.24 -5.28
C ASN A 264 19.46 1.40 -6.81
N LEU A 265 18.36 1.04 -7.47
CA LEU A 265 18.21 1.20 -8.92
C LEU A 265 18.04 2.67 -9.31
N SER A 266 18.28 2.96 -10.61
CA SER A 266 18.06 4.30 -11.17
C SER A 266 16.57 4.69 -11.10
N PRO A 267 16.23 5.99 -11.10
CA PRO A 267 14.85 6.45 -11.11
C PRO A 267 13.98 5.83 -12.22
N GLU A 268 14.56 5.63 -13.42
CA GLU A 268 13.90 4.96 -14.54
C GLU A 268 13.55 3.51 -14.21
N ALA A 269 14.53 2.76 -13.69
CA ALA A 269 14.35 1.35 -13.34
C ALA A 269 13.37 1.17 -12.16
N ARG A 270 13.27 2.16 -11.26
CA ARG A 270 12.25 2.16 -10.20
C ARG A 270 10.85 2.23 -10.79
N LEU A 271 10.61 3.16 -11.72
CA LEU A 271 9.34 3.26 -12.43
C LEU A 271 9.04 2.03 -13.29
N ASP A 272 10.06 1.45 -13.95
CA ASP A 272 9.88 0.25 -14.78
C ASP A 272 9.42 -0.93 -13.92
N ARG A 273 10.06 -1.18 -12.76
CA ARG A 273 9.64 -2.25 -11.83
C ARG A 273 8.26 -1.97 -11.23
N ALA A 274 7.99 -0.73 -10.84
CA ALA A 274 6.70 -0.31 -10.31
C ALA A 274 5.57 -0.56 -11.31
N SER A 275 5.74 -0.12 -12.56
CA SER A 275 4.77 -0.32 -13.64
C SER A 275 4.55 -1.81 -13.94
N THR A 276 5.63 -2.62 -13.90
CA THR A 276 5.53 -4.06 -14.10
C THR A 276 4.73 -4.72 -12.97
N SER A 277 5.02 -4.38 -11.71
CA SER A 277 4.29 -4.94 -10.56
C SER A 277 2.81 -4.56 -10.59
N GLY A 278 2.48 -3.30 -10.90
CA GLY A 278 1.09 -2.86 -11.07
C GLY A 278 0.37 -3.57 -12.22
N ALA A 279 1.08 -3.80 -13.34
CA ALA A 279 0.52 -4.52 -14.47
C ALA A 279 0.24 -6.01 -14.15
N PHE A 280 1.11 -6.68 -13.38
CA PHE A 280 0.84 -8.03 -12.88
C PHE A 280 -0.42 -8.07 -12.03
N CYS A 281 -0.57 -7.14 -11.07
CA CYS A 281 -1.69 -7.10 -10.15
C CYS A 281 -3.03 -7.08 -10.90
N VAL A 282 -3.17 -6.27 -11.93
CA VAL A 282 -4.45 -6.12 -12.64
C VAL A 282 -4.82 -7.31 -13.53
N THR A 283 -3.96 -8.31 -13.71
CA THR A 283 -4.23 -9.48 -14.58
C THR A 283 -5.02 -10.60 -13.92
N ALA A 284 -5.26 -10.54 -12.61
CA ALA A 284 -6.02 -11.54 -11.86
C ALA A 284 -6.93 -10.87 -10.83
N TYR A 285 -7.84 -11.65 -10.23
CA TYR A 285 -8.66 -11.20 -9.11
C TYR A 285 -7.85 -11.18 -7.81
N GLY A 286 -8.11 -10.17 -6.98
CA GLY A 286 -7.53 -10.03 -5.65
C GLY A 286 -6.54 -8.87 -5.54
N ASP A 287 -6.17 -8.55 -4.30
CA ASP A 287 -5.37 -7.37 -3.99
C ASP A 287 -3.86 -7.63 -4.12
N TRP A 288 -3.42 -8.85 -3.83
CA TRP A 288 -2.01 -9.22 -3.71
C TRP A 288 -1.67 -10.59 -4.34
N GLU A 289 -2.67 -11.38 -4.70
CA GLU A 289 -2.50 -12.78 -5.14
C GLU A 289 -1.60 -12.87 -6.37
N SER A 290 -1.73 -11.93 -7.29
CA SER A 290 -0.96 -11.87 -8.55
C SER A 290 0.30 -11.00 -8.48
N LEU A 291 0.72 -10.53 -7.31
CA LEU A 291 1.98 -9.80 -7.18
C LEU A 291 3.16 -10.65 -7.62
N PRO A 292 4.07 -10.12 -8.46
CA PRO A 292 5.17 -10.89 -9.03
C PRO A 292 6.26 -11.20 -8.00
N THR A 293 6.94 -12.31 -8.20
CA THR A 293 8.27 -12.55 -7.65
C THR A 293 9.34 -11.84 -8.49
N ARG A 294 10.58 -11.85 -8.05
CA ARG A 294 11.70 -11.28 -8.81
C ARG A 294 11.89 -11.96 -10.17
N ASP A 295 11.68 -13.26 -10.23
CA ASP A 295 11.80 -14.06 -11.46
C ASP A 295 10.66 -13.75 -12.45
N ASP A 296 9.49 -13.40 -11.95
CA ASP A 296 8.33 -13.09 -12.78
C ASP A 296 8.43 -11.73 -13.50
N LEU A 297 9.28 -10.81 -13.04
CA LEU A 297 9.35 -9.43 -13.56
C LEU A 297 9.57 -9.35 -15.09
N THR A 298 10.15 -10.37 -15.69
CA THR A 298 10.39 -10.43 -17.13
C THR A 298 9.24 -11.07 -17.93
N LEU A 299 8.26 -11.69 -17.24
CA LEU A 299 7.25 -12.52 -17.91
C LEU A 299 6.30 -11.72 -18.81
N LEU A 300 5.98 -10.47 -18.44
CA LEU A 300 5.11 -9.62 -19.26
C LEU A 300 5.75 -9.20 -20.60
N THR A 301 7.03 -9.46 -20.80
CA THR A 301 7.70 -9.24 -22.10
C THR A 301 7.43 -10.37 -23.10
N HIS A 302 6.90 -11.52 -22.67
CA HIS A 302 6.56 -12.63 -23.52
C HIS A 302 5.21 -12.43 -24.22
N ALA A 303 5.05 -13.04 -25.39
CA ALA A 303 3.79 -12.99 -26.12
C ALA A 303 2.66 -13.68 -25.34
N GLN A 304 1.43 -13.16 -25.48
CA GLN A 304 0.25 -13.79 -24.89
C GLN A 304 0.13 -15.27 -25.28
N GLY A 305 -0.20 -16.13 -24.33
CA GLY A 305 -0.33 -17.57 -24.53
C GLY A 305 0.98 -18.35 -24.56
N THR A 306 2.13 -17.72 -24.24
CA THR A 306 3.41 -18.41 -24.15
C THR A 306 3.40 -19.40 -22.97
N ALA A 307 3.70 -20.67 -23.24
CA ALA A 307 3.95 -21.67 -22.21
C ALA A 307 5.46 -21.71 -21.91
N LEU A 308 5.84 -21.28 -20.72
CA LEU A 308 7.22 -21.40 -20.23
C LEU A 308 7.47 -22.84 -19.76
N ARG A 309 8.62 -23.43 -20.14
CA ARG A 309 8.99 -24.83 -19.82
C ARG A 309 10.36 -24.87 -19.18
#